data_c5230f77c438ec42fd49c55aa881760e
#
_entry.id   c5230f77c438ec42fd49c55aa881760e
#
_cell.length_a   1.000
_cell.length_b   1.000
_cell.length_c   1.000
_cell.angle_alpha   90.00
_cell.angle_beta   90.00
_cell.angle_gamma   90.00
#
_symmetry.space_group_name_H-M   'P 1'
#
loop_
_entity.id
_entity.type
_entity.pdbx_description
1 polymer ?
#
loop_
_entity_poly.entity_id
_entity_poly.type
_entity_poly.pdbx_seq_one_letter_code
_entity_poly.pdbx_strand_id
1 'polypeptide(L)'
;GNHAEKRNLIDVFFNQDRGILVILGLIPIAVISWFMGGFFLSLPSIPYPNIEGTWPTVAWNIGLVAASVLGFYWFRYGGTLSHDDKPEWDTIPTVVKEDIFFARATVPDLCALETVFKHPLRDEYTASPEDIDDAIYRIVPNEYKDSWQDLHTPLHAFKRVASGPRIDKPQHIFFIVGESIPQWSLDEPYKDLNICPGLWDFKDNPHTVQVPNFLPAGNVSRPSIVSLLSGVYDAGMEINEREAFWHEPLPTSLAAQMKRLGYDTIYWYGGNASYGNFNHFGKAQGFDRVESASVFCGPDAPKTWVGVYDHVFLENITEQIKGLDHPTFHFIYTTSNHGPYKME
;
A
#
# COMPACT_ATOMS: atom_id res chain seq x y z
N GLY A 1 7.24 5.40 11.90
CA GLY A 1 7.36 6.16 10.66
C GLY A 1 8.67 6.94 10.63
N ASN A 2 9.30 6.94 9.48
CA ASN A 2 10.58 7.59 9.23
C ASN A 2 10.45 9.13 9.38
N HIS A 3 11.51 9.81 9.78
CA HIS A 3 11.55 11.28 9.90
C HIS A 3 11.15 12.00 8.60
N ALA A 4 11.47 11.42 7.44
CA ALA A 4 11.09 11.94 6.13
C ALA A 4 9.57 11.86 5.89
N GLU A 5 8.92 10.77 6.29
CA GLU A 5 7.44 10.63 6.18
C GLU A 5 6.71 11.65 7.04
N LYS A 6 7.18 11.85 8.28
CA LYS A 6 6.59 12.84 9.18
C LYS A 6 6.73 14.26 8.63
N ARG A 7 7.88 14.58 8.04
CA ARG A 7 8.12 15.88 7.44
C ARG A 7 7.25 16.11 6.21
N ASN A 8 7.11 15.10 5.35
CA ASN A 8 6.21 15.17 4.20
C ASN A 8 4.75 15.31 4.61
N LEU A 9 4.29 14.56 5.62
CA LEU A 9 2.92 14.70 6.14
C LEU A 9 2.65 16.11 6.68
N ILE A 10 3.62 16.69 7.39
CA ILE A 10 3.51 18.05 7.91
C ILE A 10 3.45 19.06 6.76
N ASP A 11 4.31 18.90 5.76
CA ASP A 11 4.36 19.78 4.60
C ASP A 11 3.05 19.71 3.78
N VAL A 12 2.56 18.50 3.51
CA VAL A 12 1.26 18.27 2.87
C VAL A 12 0.14 18.91 3.66
N PHE A 13 0.09 18.64 4.98
CA PHE A 13 -0.97 19.17 5.83
C PHE A 13 -1.02 20.70 5.81
N PHE A 14 0.13 21.37 5.94
CA PHE A 14 0.16 22.84 6.00
C PHE A 14 0.04 23.52 4.64
N ASN A 15 0.69 22.97 3.61
CA ASN A 15 0.82 23.63 2.32
C ASN A 15 -0.24 23.20 1.29
N GLN A 16 -0.72 21.94 1.34
CA GLN A 16 -1.70 21.43 0.38
C GLN A 16 -3.11 21.33 0.96
N ASP A 17 -3.26 20.81 2.19
CA ASP A 17 -4.57 20.59 2.82
C ASP A 17 -5.07 21.81 3.59
N ARG A 18 -4.40 22.96 3.45
CA ARG A 18 -4.75 24.18 4.20
C ARG A 18 -4.83 23.93 5.71
N GLY A 19 -3.87 23.22 6.27
CA GLY A 19 -3.84 22.75 7.65
C GLY A 19 -4.09 23.86 8.68
N ILE A 20 -3.68 25.10 8.38
CA ILE A 20 -4.02 26.25 9.21
C ILE A 20 -5.55 26.44 9.32
N LEU A 21 -6.30 26.28 8.21
CA LEU A 21 -7.76 26.39 8.23
C LEU A 21 -8.40 25.23 9.00
N VAL A 22 -7.82 24.03 8.90
CA VAL A 22 -8.27 22.87 9.67
C VAL A 22 -8.05 23.12 11.17
N ILE A 23 -6.88 23.62 11.57
CA ILE A 23 -6.60 23.98 12.97
C ILE A 23 -7.55 25.07 13.46
N LEU A 24 -7.75 26.12 12.65
CA LEU A 24 -8.70 27.18 12.98
C LEU A 24 -10.14 26.66 13.08
N GLY A 25 -10.51 25.66 12.26
CA GLY A 25 -11.79 24.96 12.30
C GLY A 25 -12.02 24.17 13.60
N LEU A 26 -10.97 23.77 14.31
CA LEU A 26 -11.08 23.12 15.63
C LEU A 26 -11.53 24.09 16.73
N ILE A 27 -11.30 25.40 16.57
CA ILE A 27 -11.70 26.41 17.57
C ILE A 27 -13.21 26.42 17.80
N PRO A 28 -14.07 26.58 16.75
CA PRO A 28 -15.52 26.52 16.96
C PRO A 28 -15.98 25.16 17.52
N ILE A 29 -15.34 24.05 17.13
CA ILE A 29 -15.64 22.72 17.69
C ILE A 29 -15.33 22.70 19.19
N ALA A 30 -14.17 23.19 19.60
CA ALA A 30 -13.79 23.28 21.01
C ALA A 30 -14.76 24.18 21.81
N VAL A 31 -15.15 25.33 21.26
CA VAL A 31 -16.10 26.23 21.85
C VAL A 31 -17.49 25.58 22.01
N ILE A 32 -17.99 24.95 20.93
CA ILE A 32 -19.26 24.22 20.97
C ILE A 32 -19.21 23.10 22.02
N SER A 33 -18.12 22.31 22.02
CA SER A 33 -17.94 21.23 22.99
C SER A 33 -17.91 21.74 24.43
N TRP A 34 -17.29 22.88 24.67
CA TRP A 34 -17.30 23.51 26.00
C TRP A 34 -18.68 23.94 26.42
N PHE A 35 -19.44 24.62 25.54
CA PHE A 35 -20.84 25.01 25.82
C PHE A 35 -21.73 23.78 26.02
N MET A 36 -21.58 22.75 25.19
CA MET A 36 -22.30 21.48 25.36
C MET A 36 -21.94 20.82 26.70
N GLY A 37 -20.66 20.75 27.03
CA GLY A 37 -20.21 20.24 28.32
C GLY A 37 -20.84 21.00 29.50
N GLY A 38 -20.82 22.34 29.45
CA GLY A 38 -21.50 23.19 30.42
C GLY A 38 -23.01 22.93 30.50
N PHE A 39 -23.66 22.77 29.34
CA PHE A 39 -25.08 22.42 29.27
C PHE A 39 -25.37 21.08 29.94
N PHE A 40 -24.60 20.02 29.59
CA PHE A 40 -24.78 18.69 30.20
C PHE A 40 -24.51 18.70 31.71
N LEU A 41 -23.53 19.48 32.17
CA LEU A 41 -23.24 19.63 33.59
C LEU A 41 -24.32 20.45 34.33
N SER A 42 -25.08 21.31 33.62
CA SER A 42 -26.20 22.06 34.16
C SER A 42 -27.52 21.29 34.19
N LEU A 43 -27.60 20.15 33.47
CA LEU A 43 -28.77 19.30 33.55
C LEU A 43 -28.94 18.78 34.98
N PRO A 44 -30.22 18.74 35.50
CA PRO A 44 -30.46 18.19 36.81
C PRO A 44 -29.89 16.77 36.88
N SER A 45 -28.97 16.55 37.80
CA SER A 45 -28.44 15.23 38.06
C SER A 45 -29.58 14.28 38.38
N ILE A 46 -29.66 13.16 37.69
CA ILE A 46 -30.57 12.09 38.09
C ILE A 46 -30.18 11.72 39.52
N PRO A 47 -31.10 11.90 40.49
CA PRO A 47 -30.73 11.65 41.87
C PRO A 47 -30.29 10.20 42.02
N TYR A 48 -29.10 10.02 42.57
CA TYR A 48 -28.61 8.68 42.91
C TYR A 48 -29.62 8.07 43.91
N PRO A 49 -30.16 6.86 43.68
CA PRO A 49 -31.13 6.27 44.55
C PRO A 49 -30.54 6.08 45.95
N ASN A 50 -31.29 6.49 46.97
CA ASN A 50 -30.85 6.31 48.33
C ASN A 50 -31.00 4.83 48.74
N ILE A 51 -29.90 4.08 48.55
CA ILE A 51 -29.86 2.64 48.81
C ILE A 51 -29.22 2.45 50.19
N GLU A 52 -30.01 1.95 51.13
CA GLU A 52 -29.51 1.67 52.47
C GLU A 52 -28.71 0.37 52.52
N GLY A 53 -27.50 0.43 53.08
CA GLY A 53 -26.61 -0.70 53.26
C GLY A 53 -25.49 -0.79 52.22
N THR A 54 -24.31 -1.22 52.68
CA THR A 54 -23.11 -1.30 51.88
C THR A 54 -23.25 -2.25 50.68
N TRP A 55 -23.76 -3.44 50.91
CA TRP A 55 -23.88 -4.47 49.90
C TRP A 55 -24.89 -4.12 48.77
N PRO A 56 -26.08 -3.64 49.08
CA PRO A 56 -27.01 -3.14 48.02
C PRO A 56 -26.41 -2.01 47.19
N THR A 57 -25.71 -1.05 47.83
CA THR A 57 -25.03 0.03 47.11
C THR A 57 -23.94 -0.47 46.16
N VAL A 58 -23.13 -1.42 46.62
CA VAL A 58 -22.09 -2.07 45.76
C VAL A 58 -22.76 -2.80 44.59
N ALA A 59 -23.81 -3.57 44.85
CA ALA A 59 -24.51 -4.31 43.80
C ALA A 59 -25.14 -3.36 42.75
N TRP A 60 -25.71 -2.25 43.19
CA TRP A 60 -26.25 -1.19 42.30
C TRP A 60 -25.15 -0.61 41.40
N ASN A 61 -24.02 -0.24 41.99
CA ASN A 61 -22.91 0.33 41.24
C ASN A 61 -22.33 -0.67 40.21
N ILE A 62 -22.17 -1.93 40.60
CA ILE A 62 -21.75 -2.99 39.66
C ILE A 62 -22.79 -3.12 38.54
N GLY A 63 -24.10 -3.09 38.85
CA GLY A 63 -25.15 -3.15 37.86
C GLY A 63 -25.10 -1.99 36.87
N LEU A 64 -24.86 -0.76 37.37
CA LEU A 64 -24.70 0.42 36.49
C LEU A 64 -23.49 0.30 35.58
N VAL A 65 -22.36 -0.13 36.10
CA VAL A 65 -21.15 -0.33 35.29
C VAL A 65 -21.40 -1.41 34.24
N ALA A 66 -22.01 -2.54 34.64
CA ALA A 66 -22.34 -3.64 33.72
C ALA A 66 -23.32 -3.17 32.63
N ALA A 67 -24.36 -2.43 32.99
CA ALA A 67 -25.32 -1.86 32.01
C ALA A 67 -24.66 -0.87 31.08
N SER A 68 -23.73 -0.05 31.55
CA SER A 68 -22.97 0.89 30.73
C SER A 68 -22.06 0.19 29.74
N VAL A 69 -21.35 -0.85 30.18
CA VAL A 69 -20.49 -1.68 29.33
C VAL A 69 -21.31 -2.42 28.29
N LEU A 70 -22.42 -3.06 28.70
CA LEU A 70 -23.31 -3.76 27.77
C LEU A 70 -23.95 -2.79 26.76
N GLY A 71 -24.39 -1.62 27.23
CA GLY A 71 -24.95 -0.58 26.36
C GLY A 71 -23.92 -0.07 25.36
N PHE A 72 -22.69 0.14 25.80
CA PHE A 72 -21.59 0.53 24.92
C PHE A 72 -21.35 -0.52 23.82
N TYR A 73 -21.23 -1.79 24.18
CA TYR A 73 -21.01 -2.86 23.20
C TYR A 73 -22.21 -3.09 22.30
N TRP A 74 -23.43 -2.98 22.82
CA TRP A 74 -24.64 -3.05 22.02
C TRP A 74 -24.69 -1.95 20.95
N PHE A 75 -24.36 -0.71 21.34
CA PHE A 75 -24.29 0.41 20.42
C PHE A 75 -23.18 0.21 19.38
N ARG A 76 -22.01 -0.27 19.84
CA ARG A 76 -20.85 -0.50 19.03
C ARG A 76 -21.05 -1.58 17.96
N TYR A 77 -21.86 -2.58 18.26
CA TYR A 77 -22.13 -3.71 17.35
C TYR A 77 -23.42 -3.52 16.55
N GLY A 78 -23.91 -2.29 16.41
CA GLY A 78 -25.06 -2.00 15.57
C GLY A 78 -26.40 -2.51 16.11
N GLY A 79 -26.56 -2.61 17.45
CA GLY A 79 -27.77 -3.08 18.10
C GLY A 79 -27.78 -4.56 18.44
N THR A 80 -26.63 -5.22 18.36
CA THR A 80 -26.43 -6.61 18.79
C THR A 80 -25.39 -6.69 19.90
N LEU A 81 -25.22 -7.86 20.52
CA LEU A 81 -24.10 -8.12 21.44
C LEU A 81 -23.09 -9.11 20.82
N SER A 82 -23.29 -9.46 19.56
CA SER A 82 -22.37 -10.35 18.83
C SER A 82 -21.20 -9.57 18.29
N HIS A 83 -20.00 -10.05 18.58
CA HIS A 83 -18.78 -9.51 18.00
C HIS A 83 -18.72 -9.70 16.47
N ASP A 84 -19.40 -10.74 15.95
CA ASP A 84 -19.42 -11.05 14.52
C ASP A 84 -20.25 -10.04 13.70
N ASP A 85 -21.17 -9.32 14.37
CA ASP A 85 -21.97 -8.26 13.77
C ASP A 85 -21.31 -6.87 13.85
N LYS A 86 -20.10 -6.81 14.36
CA LYS A 86 -19.34 -5.56 14.44
C LYS A 86 -19.13 -4.98 13.06
N PRO A 87 -19.50 -3.71 12.80
CA PRO A 87 -19.17 -3.04 11.56
C PRO A 87 -17.66 -3.05 11.37
N GLU A 88 -17.18 -3.85 10.45
CA GLU A 88 -15.80 -3.85 10.01
C GLU A 88 -15.70 -3.04 8.72
N TRP A 89 -14.54 -2.58 8.44
CA TRP A 89 -14.22 -1.74 7.30
C TRP A 89 -14.53 -2.42 5.94
N ASP A 90 -14.62 -3.75 5.90
CA ASP A 90 -15.03 -4.56 4.75
C ASP A 90 -16.52 -4.98 4.79
N THR A 91 -17.21 -4.84 5.93
CA THR A 91 -18.63 -5.13 6.10
C THR A 91 -19.52 -3.90 5.87
N ILE A 92 -19.29 -3.22 4.76
CA ILE A 92 -20.07 -2.05 4.38
C ILE A 92 -21.48 -2.47 3.98
N PRO A 93 -22.55 -1.80 4.50
CA PRO A 93 -23.90 -2.09 4.09
C PRO A 93 -24.07 -2.04 2.56
N THR A 94 -24.74 -3.00 1.99
CA THR A 94 -24.88 -3.16 0.51
C THR A 94 -25.44 -1.90 -0.15
N VAL A 95 -26.32 -1.18 0.56
CA VAL A 95 -26.96 0.06 0.08
C VAL A 95 -25.97 1.20 -0.19
N VAL A 96 -24.85 1.24 0.55
CA VAL A 96 -23.85 2.31 0.44
C VAL A 96 -22.54 1.82 -0.19
N LYS A 97 -22.49 0.54 -0.57
CA LYS A 97 -21.28 -0.11 -1.08
C LYS A 97 -20.82 0.47 -2.42
N GLU A 98 -21.76 0.98 -3.22
CA GLU A 98 -21.51 1.56 -4.54
C GLU A 98 -20.96 2.99 -4.48
N ASP A 99 -21.14 3.67 -3.34
CA ASP A 99 -20.63 5.02 -3.15
C ASP A 99 -19.44 5.01 -2.17
N ILE A 100 -18.26 5.30 -2.71
CA ILE A 100 -17.00 5.28 -1.94
C ILE A 100 -17.01 6.25 -0.75
N PHE A 101 -17.66 7.40 -0.88
CA PHE A 101 -17.73 8.37 0.18
C PHE A 101 -18.60 7.85 1.33
N PHE A 102 -19.82 7.39 1.04
CA PHE A 102 -20.71 6.84 2.05
C PHE A 102 -20.18 5.54 2.64
N ALA A 103 -19.55 4.69 1.84
CA ALA A 103 -18.90 3.48 2.32
C ALA A 103 -17.84 3.78 3.38
N ARG A 104 -17.01 4.80 3.19
CA ARG A 104 -16.00 5.22 4.17
C ARG A 104 -16.59 5.96 5.35
N ALA A 105 -17.64 6.76 5.14
CA ALA A 105 -18.29 7.52 6.18
C ALA A 105 -19.13 6.66 7.15
N THR A 106 -19.48 5.42 6.76
CA THR A 106 -20.24 4.50 7.63
C THR A 106 -19.39 3.78 8.67
N VAL A 107 -18.06 3.77 8.52
CA VAL A 107 -17.16 3.17 9.51
C VAL A 107 -16.77 4.22 10.55
N PRO A 108 -17.17 4.06 11.82
CA PRO A 108 -16.77 5.00 12.87
C PRO A 108 -15.26 5.05 13.05
N ASP A 109 -14.69 6.23 13.22
CA ASP A 109 -13.24 6.43 13.41
C ASP A 109 -12.66 5.57 14.54
N LEU A 110 -13.43 5.35 15.62
CA LEU A 110 -13.03 4.48 16.72
C LEU A 110 -12.92 3.01 16.30
N CYS A 111 -13.77 2.53 15.39
CA CYS A 111 -13.66 1.18 14.84
C CYS A 111 -12.45 1.04 13.93
N ALA A 112 -12.16 2.04 13.10
CA ALA A 112 -10.96 2.08 12.28
C ALA A 112 -9.69 2.07 13.15
N LEU A 113 -9.67 2.89 14.21
CA LEU A 113 -8.57 2.95 15.16
C LEU A 113 -8.36 1.61 15.89
N GLU A 114 -9.44 0.97 16.34
CA GLU A 114 -9.36 -0.37 16.97
C GLU A 114 -8.82 -1.43 16.01
N THR A 115 -9.20 -1.38 14.74
CA THR A 115 -8.69 -2.32 13.73
C THR A 115 -7.18 -2.19 13.60
N VAL A 116 -6.66 -0.96 13.57
CA VAL A 116 -5.20 -0.70 13.55
C VAL A 116 -4.50 -1.26 14.79
N PHE A 117 -5.12 -1.16 15.98
CA PHE A 117 -4.53 -1.70 17.21
C PHE A 117 -4.66 -3.23 17.36
N LYS A 118 -5.74 -3.82 16.81
CA LYS A 118 -5.99 -5.27 16.94
C LYS A 118 -5.33 -6.12 15.87
N HIS A 119 -4.94 -5.51 14.75
CA HIS A 119 -4.16 -6.15 13.71
C HIS A 119 -2.74 -5.55 13.67
N PRO A 120 -1.95 -5.70 14.75
CA PRO A 120 -0.53 -5.47 14.61
C PRO A 120 -0.04 -6.38 13.48
N LEU A 121 0.93 -5.90 12.72
CA LEU A 121 1.64 -6.73 11.74
C LEU A 121 1.88 -8.09 12.38
N ARG A 122 1.31 -9.15 11.79
CA ARG A 122 1.51 -10.51 12.31
C ARG A 122 2.99 -10.82 12.23
N ASP A 123 3.67 -10.72 13.36
CA ASP A 123 5.12 -10.81 13.39
C ASP A 123 5.64 -12.22 13.11
N GLU A 124 4.82 -13.25 13.26
CA GLU A 124 5.26 -14.62 13.03
C GLU A 124 4.11 -15.49 12.48
N TYR A 125 4.21 -15.84 11.22
CA TYR A 125 3.51 -17.01 10.69
C TYR A 125 4.44 -18.21 10.88
N THR A 126 4.21 -19.00 11.92
CA THR A 126 4.91 -20.25 12.15
C THR A 126 4.09 -21.39 11.55
N ALA A 127 4.48 -21.84 10.36
CA ALA A 127 3.98 -23.08 9.78
C ALA A 127 5.02 -24.19 10.03
N SER A 128 4.55 -25.41 10.27
CA SER A 128 5.46 -26.56 10.26
C SER A 128 6.02 -26.78 8.85
N PRO A 129 7.20 -27.40 8.70
CA PRO A 129 7.70 -27.76 7.37
C PRO A 129 6.69 -28.58 6.56
N GLU A 130 5.93 -29.46 7.23
CA GLU A 130 4.90 -30.29 6.60
C GLU A 130 3.72 -29.45 6.08
N ASP A 131 3.28 -28.42 6.83
CA ASP A 131 2.23 -27.51 6.38
C ASP A 131 2.68 -26.69 5.17
N ILE A 132 3.96 -26.30 5.13
CA ILE A 132 4.56 -25.58 4.01
C ILE A 132 4.60 -26.49 2.78
N ASP A 133 5.07 -27.70 2.91
CA ASP A 133 5.16 -28.68 1.82
C ASP A 133 3.76 -29.00 1.26
N ASP A 134 2.78 -29.21 2.14
CA ASP A 134 1.38 -29.42 1.77
C ASP A 134 0.79 -28.21 1.00
N ALA A 135 1.03 -27.00 1.50
CA ALA A 135 0.55 -25.79 0.85
C ALA A 135 1.17 -25.62 -0.54
N ILE A 136 2.47 -25.85 -0.67
CA ILE A 136 3.18 -25.74 -1.95
C ILE A 136 2.73 -26.85 -2.91
N TYR A 137 2.55 -28.10 -2.44
CA TYR A 137 2.05 -29.18 -3.26
C TYR A 137 0.68 -28.89 -3.89
N ARG A 138 -0.21 -28.18 -3.17
CA ARG A 138 -1.53 -27.81 -3.68
C ARG A 138 -1.45 -26.84 -4.87
N ILE A 139 -0.43 -25.98 -4.92
CA ILE A 139 -0.26 -24.99 -5.99
C ILE A 139 0.75 -25.40 -7.06
N VAL A 140 1.49 -26.49 -6.86
CA VAL A 140 2.40 -27.04 -7.86
C VAL A 140 1.62 -27.45 -9.11
N PRO A 141 2.06 -27.06 -10.33
CA PRO A 141 1.46 -27.53 -11.57
C PRO A 141 1.42 -29.06 -11.64
N ASN A 142 0.31 -29.61 -12.15
CA ASN A 142 0.09 -31.06 -12.18
C ASN A 142 1.22 -31.84 -12.87
N GLU A 143 1.87 -31.24 -13.85
CA GLU A 143 3.02 -31.82 -14.58
C GLU A 143 4.25 -32.10 -13.70
N TYR A 144 4.35 -31.46 -12.52
CA TYR A 144 5.46 -31.63 -11.58
C TYR A 144 5.09 -32.37 -10.30
N LYS A 145 3.81 -32.76 -10.13
CA LYS A 145 3.35 -33.39 -8.89
C LYS A 145 3.99 -34.76 -8.65
N ASP A 146 4.23 -35.52 -9.69
CA ASP A 146 4.84 -36.86 -9.58
C ASP A 146 6.33 -36.81 -9.23
N SER A 147 7.02 -35.71 -9.57
CA SER A 147 8.43 -35.49 -9.27
C SER A 147 8.67 -34.54 -8.07
N TRP A 148 7.62 -34.21 -7.34
CA TRP A 148 7.68 -33.23 -6.24
C TRP A 148 8.74 -33.58 -5.17
N GLN A 149 8.85 -34.84 -4.80
CA GLN A 149 9.81 -35.31 -3.79
C GLN A 149 11.27 -35.26 -4.25
N ASP A 150 11.50 -35.22 -5.56
CA ASP A 150 12.84 -35.13 -6.16
C ASP A 150 13.34 -33.66 -6.23
N LEU A 151 12.49 -32.69 -5.90
CA LEU A 151 12.84 -31.27 -5.92
C LEU A 151 13.56 -30.91 -4.61
N HIS A 152 14.80 -30.47 -4.73
CA HIS A 152 15.61 -30.07 -3.57
C HIS A 152 15.05 -28.88 -2.80
N THR A 153 14.23 -28.05 -3.45
CA THR A 153 13.50 -26.97 -2.81
C THR A 153 12.12 -26.81 -3.46
N PRO A 154 11.09 -26.43 -2.70
CA PRO A 154 9.76 -26.17 -3.24
C PRO A 154 9.74 -25.19 -4.42
N LEU A 155 10.64 -24.21 -4.42
CA LEU A 155 10.73 -23.20 -5.48
C LEU A 155 11.14 -23.78 -6.85
N HIS A 156 11.79 -24.94 -6.90
CA HIS A 156 12.17 -25.58 -8.16
C HIS A 156 10.95 -25.98 -9.00
N ALA A 157 9.81 -26.30 -8.38
CA ALA A 157 8.57 -26.62 -9.08
C ALA A 157 8.05 -25.43 -9.93
N PHE A 158 8.39 -24.22 -9.55
CA PHE A 158 7.99 -23.00 -10.27
C PHE A 158 9.05 -22.45 -11.19
N LYS A 159 10.22 -23.11 -11.26
CA LYS A 159 11.32 -22.69 -12.12
C LYS A 159 10.91 -22.80 -13.59
N ARG A 160 11.10 -21.71 -14.33
CA ARG A 160 11.00 -21.70 -15.78
C ARG A 160 12.38 -21.47 -16.36
N VAL A 161 12.71 -22.25 -17.37
CA VAL A 161 13.98 -22.14 -18.08
C VAL A 161 13.68 -21.65 -19.48
N ALA A 162 14.24 -20.50 -19.85
CA ALA A 162 14.12 -19.99 -21.21
C ALA A 162 14.92 -20.89 -22.20
N SER A 163 14.40 -20.99 -23.41
CA SER A 163 15.05 -21.77 -24.50
C SER A 163 16.31 -21.11 -25.07
N GLY A 164 16.82 -20.06 -24.46
CA GLY A 164 17.94 -19.25 -24.88
C GLY A 164 17.52 -17.88 -25.43
N PRO A 165 18.50 -17.03 -25.78
CA PRO A 165 18.25 -15.70 -26.32
C PRO A 165 17.60 -15.80 -27.70
N ARG A 166 16.60 -14.95 -27.95
CA ARG A 166 15.92 -14.81 -29.24
C ARG A 166 16.26 -13.52 -29.97
N ILE A 167 16.91 -12.61 -29.28
CA ILE A 167 17.37 -11.32 -29.78
C ILE A 167 18.78 -11.08 -29.25
N ASP A 168 19.54 -10.22 -29.91
CA ASP A 168 20.78 -9.71 -29.36
C ASP A 168 20.54 -8.99 -28.03
N LYS A 169 21.53 -9.04 -27.14
CA LYS A 169 21.43 -8.39 -25.82
C LYS A 169 21.25 -6.87 -25.98
N PRO A 170 20.08 -6.30 -25.64
CA PRO A 170 19.89 -4.86 -25.75
C PRO A 170 20.76 -4.12 -24.73
N GLN A 171 21.17 -2.90 -25.09
CA GLN A 171 21.96 -2.03 -24.21
C GLN A 171 21.13 -1.59 -22.98
N HIS A 172 19.84 -1.31 -23.16
CA HIS A 172 18.96 -0.89 -22.10
C HIS A 172 17.66 -1.71 -22.10
N ILE A 173 17.21 -2.08 -20.91
CA ILE A 173 15.89 -2.65 -20.66
C ILE A 173 15.15 -1.72 -19.71
N PHE A 174 13.99 -1.20 -20.13
CA PHE A 174 13.15 -0.35 -19.31
C PHE A 174 11.93 -1.12 -18.83
N PHE A 175 11.79 -1.25 -17.52
CA PHE A 175 10.59 -1.75 -16.87
C PHE A 175 9.90 -0.59 -16.19
N ILE A 176 8.86 -0.06 -16.82
CA ILE A 176 8.18 1.15 -16.37
C ILE A 176 6.86 0.77 -15.69
N VAL A 177 6.71 1.17 -14.44
CA VAL A 177 5.48 1.06 -13.67
C VAL A 177 4.83 2.43 -13.58
N GLY A 178 3.72 2.59 -14.30
CA GLY A 178 2.92 3.81 -14.26
C GLY A 178 1.96 3.79 -13.07
N GLU A 179 2.12 4.70 -12.12
CA GLU A 179 1.20 4.84 -11.00
C GLU A 179 -0.20 5.20 -11.47
N SER A 180 -1.20 4.46 -10.99
CA SER A 180 -2.63 4.74 -11.23
C SER A 180 -3.01 4.97 -12.70
N ILE A 181 -2.36 4.27 -13.64
CA ILE A 181 -2.72 4.28 -15.06
C ILE A 181 -3.67 3.12 -15.33
N PRO A 182 -4.98 3.36 -15.46
CA PRO A 182 -5.95 2.29 -15.64
C PRO A 182 -6.01 1.82 -17.10
N GLN A 183 -6.28 0.53 -17.30
CA GLN A 183 -6.42 -0.09 -18.62
C GLN A 183 -7.45 0.58 -19.50
N TRP A 184 -8.57 1.04 -18.92
CA TRP A 184 -9.67 1.61 -19.69
C TRP A 184 -9.25 2.84 -20.52
N SER A 185 -8.22 3.59 -20.12
CA SER A 185 -7.69 4.73 -20.86
C SER A 185 -7.14 4.33 -22.24
N LEU A 186 -6.86 3.03 -22.44
CA LEU A 186 -6.41 2.43 -23.70
C LEU A 186 -7.50 1.61 -24.41
N ASP A 187 -8.74 1.66 -23.96
CA ASP A 187 -9.85 1.00 -24.62
C ASP A 187 -10.45 1.91 -25.72
N GLU A 188 -10.80 1.31 -26.86
CA GLU A 188 -11.28 2.02 -28.05
C GLU A 188 -12.40 3.03 -27.78
N PRO A 189 -13.42 2.76 -26.92
CA PRO A 189 -14.48 3.72 -26.62
C PRO A 189 -13.98 5.06 -26.01
N TYR A 190 -12.78 5.08 -25.45
CA TYR A 190 -12.22 6.23 -24.75
C TYR A 190 -11.06 6.91 -25.51
N LYS A 191 -10.73 6.43 -26.72
CA LYS A 191 -9.63 6.92 -27.54
C LYS A 191 -9.75 8.43 -27.83
N ASP A 192 -10.96 8.88 -28.15
CA ASP A 192 -11.23 10.29 -28.49
C ASP A 192 -11.05 11.25 -27.31
N LEU A 193 -11.00 10.74 -26.06
CA LEU A 193 -10.70 11.56 -24.89
C LEU A 193 -9.24 12.00 -24.86
N ASN A 194 -8.37 11.36 -25.63
CA ASN A 194 -6.94 11.68 -25.76
C ASN A 194 -6.20 11.81 -24.41
N ILE A 195 -6.52 10.95 -23.46
CA ILE A 195 -5.99 11.01 -22.09
C ILE A 195 -4.50 10.64 -22.04
N CYS A 196 -4.08 9.66 -22.86
CA CYS A 196 -2.71 9.15 -22.87
C CYS A 196 -2.21 8.89 -24.29
N PRO A 197 -2.04 9.96 -25.11
CA PRO A 197 -1.71 9.82 -26.54
C PRO A 197 -0.43 9.00 -26.77
N GLY A 198 0.61 9.22 -25.97
CA GLY A 198 1.87 8.47 -26.12
C GLY A 198 1.72 6.96 -25.88
N LEU A 199 0.80 6.53 -25.02
CA LEU A 199 0.53 5.09 -24.83
C LEU A 199 -0.26 4.51 -25.99
N TRP A 200 -1.11 5.31 -26.67
CA TRP A 200 -1.76 4.91 -27.91
C TRP A 200 -0.76 4.73 -29.04
N ASP A 201 0.25 5.61 -29.15
CA ASP A 201 1.34 5.46 -30.14
C ASP A 201 2.11 4.14 -29.91
N PHE A 202 2.34 3.75 -28.65
CA PHE A 202 2.91 2.45 -28.33
C PHE A 202 1.96 1.30 -28.70
N LYS A 203 0.69 1.40 -28.37
CA LYS A 203 -0.31 0.36 -28.68
C LYS A 203 -0.43 0.09 -30.18
N ASP A 204 -0.37 1.12 -30.98
CA ASP A 204 -0.47 1.03 -32.43
C ASP A 204 0.86 0.67 -33.12
N ASN A 205 1.97 0.57 -32.37
CA ASN A 205 3.28 0.21 -32.91
C ASN A 205 3.35 -1.29 -33.22
N PRO A 206 3.80 -1.71 -34.42
CA PRO A 206 3.87 -3.14 -34.82
C PRO A 206 4.86 -3.97 -34.00
N HIS A 207 5.76 -3.35 -33.25
CA HIS A 207 6.71 -4.02 -32.37
C HIS A 207 6.18 -4.14 -30.92
N THR A 208 4.98 -3.68 -30.65
CA THR A 208 4.36 -3.75 -29.33
C THR A 208 3.50 -5.00 -29.17
N VAL A 209 3.62 -5.64 -28.01
CA VAL A 209 2.74 -6.72 -27.58
C VAL A 209 1.89 -6.22 -26.42
N GLN A 210 0.59 -6.21 -26.59
CA GLN A 210 -0.35 -5.86 -25.52
C GLN A 210 -0.72 -7.09 -24.69
N VAL A 211 -0.68 -6.97 -23.37
CA VAL A 211 -1.15 -7.97 -22.41
C VAL A 211 -2.42 -7.42 -21.73
N PRO A 212 -3.63 -7.71 -22.24
CA PRO A 212 -4.86 -7.06 -21.80
C PRO A 212 -5.31 -7.49 -20.39
N ASN A 213 -4.87 -8.66 -19.91
CA ASN A 213 -5.27 -9.24 -18.63
C ASN A 213 -4.09 -9.27 -17.66
N PHE A 214 -3.51 -8.11 -17.39
CA PHE A 214 -2.45 -7.96 -16.40
C PHE A 214 -3.04 -7.43 -15.09
N LEU A 215 -3.01 -8.26 -14.04
CA LEU A 215 -3.51 -7.88 -12.72
C LEU A 215 -2.34 -7.53 -11.78
N PRO A 216 -2.46 -6.45 -11.01
CA PRO A 216 -1.48 -6.14 -9.98
C PRO A 216 -1.52 -7.21 -8.88
N ALA A 217 -0.39 -7.45 -8.24
CA ALA A 217 -0.28 -8.39 -7.12
C ALA A 217 -0.83 -7.82 -5.80
N GLY A 218 -1.20 -6.55 -5.75
CA GLY A 218 -1.78 -5.89 -4.59
C GLY A 218 -2.84 -4.87 -5.00
N ASN A 219 -3.73 -4.54 -4.09
CA ASN A 219 -4.78 -3.53 -4.25
C ASN A 219 -4.29 -2.09 -4.01
N VAL A 220 -3.04 -1.93 -3.62
CA VAL A 220 -2.34 -0.64 -3.47
C VAL A 220 -0.91 -0.78 -4.00
N SER A 221 -0.25 0.36 -4.21
CA SER A 221 1.06 0.42 -4.90
C SER A 221 2.16 -0.35 -4.18
N ARG A 222 2.26 -0.23 -2.86
CA ARG A 222 3.36 -0.82 -2.08
C ARG A 222 3.49 -2.34 -2.27
N PRO A 223 2.48 -3.19 -1.97
CA PRO A 223 2.59 -4.64 -2.18
C PRO A 223 2.75 -5.01 -3.66
N SER A 224 2.21 -4.22 -4.60
CA SER A 224 2.39 -4.45 -6.03
C SER A 224 3.85 -4.25 -6.46
N ILE A 225 4.48 -3.15 -6.05
CA ILE A 225 5.89 -2.87 -6.31
C ILE A 225 6.78 -3.92 -5.65
N VAL A 226 6.53 -4.26 -4.39
CA VAL A 226 7.26 -5.31 -3.67
C VAL A 226 7.23 -6.62 -4.44
N SER A 227 6.06 -7.03 -4.93
CA SER A 227 5.91 -8.25 -5.71
C SER A 227 6.65 -8.19 -7.05
N LEU A 228 6.67 -7.04 -7.73
CA LEU A 228 7.43 -6.85 -8.96
C LEU A 228 8.94 -6.91 -8.73
N LEU A 229 9.42 -6.35 -7.63
CA LEU A 229 10.85 -6.37 -7.28
C LEU A 229 11.34 -7.76 -6.86
N SER A 230 10.54 -8.45 -6.05
CA SER A 230 10.92 -9.70 -5.39
C SER A 230 10.49 -10.96 -6.15
N GLY A 231 9.48 -10.86 -7.02
CA GLY A 231 8.88 -12.00 -7.71
C GLY A 231 7.97 -12.86 -6.82
N VAL A 232 7.62 -12.40 -5.61
CA VAL A 232 6.70 -13.09 -4.70
C VAL A 232 5.53 -12.21 -4.31
N TYR A 233 4.38 -12.82 -4.07
CA TYR A 233 3.21 -12.12 -3.56
C TYR A 233 3.41 -11.77 -2.08
N ASP A 234 3.25 -10.50 -1.73
CA ASP A 234 3.52 -10.00 -0.36
C ASP A 234 2.56 -10.54 0.70
N ALA A 235 1.33 -10.91 0.31
CA ALA A 235 0.30 -11.46 1.20
C ALA A 235 0.01 -10.62 2.45
N GLY A 236 0.29 -9.31 2.42
CA GLY A 236 0.11 -8.40 3.55
C GLY A 236 1.19 -8.54 4.63
N MET A 237 2.30 -9.20 4.32
CA MET A 237 3.43 -9.34 5.27
C MET A 237 4.31 -8.10 5.33
N GLU A 238 4.18 -7.18 4.36
CA GLU A 238 5.01 -5.97 4.24
C GLU A 238 6.51 -6.30 4.32
N ILE A 239 6.95 -7.26 3.48
CA ILE A 239 8.33 -7.78 3.51
C ILE A 239 9.38 -6.69 3.29
N ASN A 240 9.04 -5.62 2.59
CA ASN A 240 9.89 -4.44 2.42
C ASN A 240 10.16 -3.67 3.73
N GLU A 241 9.31 -3.80 4.74
CA GLU A 241 9.46 -3.17 6.05
C GLU A 241 10.22 -4.06 7.05
N ARG A 242 10.49 -5.30 6.70
CA ARG A 242 11.11 -6.27 7.60
C ARG A 242 12.60 -6.40 7.33
N GLU A 243 13.41 -6.12 8.35
CA GLU A 243 14.87 -6.18 8.28
C GLU A 243 15.40 -7.55 7.79
N ALA A 244 14.70 -8.63 8.10
CA ALA A 244 15.05 -9.97 7.63
C ALA A 244 15.18 -10.08 6.09
N PHE A 245 14.51 -9.21 5.32
CA PHE A 245 14.55 -9.18 3.86
C PHE A 245 15.47 -8.09 3.29
N TRP A 246 16.30 -7.46 4.13
CA TRP A 246 17.22 -6.40 3.68
C TRP A 246 18.67 -6.85 3.51
N HIS A 247 18.95 -8.13 3.67
CA HIS A 247 20.33 -8.65 3.66
C HIS A 247 20.68 -9.39 2.37
N GLU A 248 19.77 -10.20 1.85
CA GLU A 248 19.99 -11.04 0.68
C GLU A 248 18.81 -10.98 -0.29
N PRO A 249 19.06 -11.06 -1.60
CA PRO A 249 17.99 -11.08 -2.57
C PRO A 249 17.22 -12.40 -2.49
N LEU A 250 15.91 -12.32 -2.63
CA LEU A 250 15.10 -13.51 -2.84
C LEU A 250 15.51 -14.19 -4.15
N PRO A 251 15.47 -15.52 -4.24
CA PRO A 251 15.85 -16.27 -5.46
C PRO A 251 15.08 -15.84 -6.71
N THR A 252 13.88 -15.30 -6.51
CA THR A 252 12.96 -14.80 -7.53
C THR A 252 13.15 -13.32 -7.88
N SER A 253 14.03 -12.61 -7.17
CA SER A 253 14.24 -11.17 -7.35
C SER A 253 14.61 -10.82 -8.79
N LEU A 254 13.87 -9.86 -9.37
CA LEU A 254 14.04 -9.41 -10.74
C LEU A 254 15.44 -8.82 -10.99
N ALA A 255 15.91 -7.92 -10.11
CA ALA A 255 17.22 -7.30 -10.26
C ALA A 255 18.36 -8.33 -10.18
N ALA A 256 18.29 -9.27 -9.22
CA ALA A 256 19.29 -10.33 -9.12
C ALA A 256 19.32 -11.22 -10.36
N GLN A 257 18.17 -11.45 -11.01
CA GLN A 257 18.12 -12.18 -12.29
C GLN A 257 18.76 -11.37 -13.42
N MET A 258 18.51 -10.07 -13.52
CA MET A 258 19.12 -9.20 -14.54
C MET A 258 20.63 -9.10 -14.36
N LYS A 259 21.13 -9.06 -13.13
CA LYS A 259 22.59 -9.12 -12.87
C LYS A 259 23.21 -10.41 -13.37
N ARG A 260 22.55 -11.56 -13.19
CA ARG A 260 23.02 -12.83 -13.75
C ARG A 260 23.10 -12.84 -15.29
N LEU A 261 22.29 -12.00 -15.95
CA LEU A 261 22.34 -11.77 -17.40
C LEU A 261 23.38 -10.71 -17.79
N GLY A 262 24.11 -10.15 -16.82
CA GLY A 262 25.19 -9.18 -17.03
C GLY A 262 24.69 -7.76 -17.27
N TYR A 263 23.58 -7.36 -16.65
CA TYR A 263 23.11 -5.99 -16.61
C TYR A 263 23.49 -5.32 -15.29
N ASP A 264 23.88 -4.06 -15.34
CA ASP A 264 23.78 -3.18 -14.20
C ASP A 264 22.31 -2.90 -13.90
N THR A 265 21.95 -2.62 -12.65
CA THR A 265 20.55 -2.53 -12.25
C THR A 265 20.27 -1.26 -11.49
N ILE A 266 19.33 -0.45 -11.97
CA ILE A 266 18.96 0.82 -11.34
C ILE A 266 17.45 0.85 -11.11
N TYR A 267 17.08 1.13 -9.87
CA TYR A 267 15.70 1.43 -9.49
C TYR A 267 15.53 2.94 -9.38
N TRP A 268 14.70 3.51 -10.25
CA TRP A 268 14.33 4.91 -10.27
C TRP A 268 12.93 5.06 -9.68
N TYR A 269 12.81 5.81 -8.61
CA TYR A 269 11.54 6.07 -7.97
C TYR A 269 11.20 7.57 -8.02
N GLY A 270 10.03 7.91 -8.58
CA GLY A 270 9.54 9.29 -8.70
C GLY A 270 9.35 10.01 -7.38
N GLY A 271 9.23 9.27 -6.28
CA GLY A 271 9.13 9.76 -4.91
C GLY A 271 10.44 9.71 -4.13
N ASN A 272 10.30 9.47 -2.83
CA ASN A 272 11.42 9.26 -1.91
C ASN A 272 11.50 7.77 -1.53
N ALA A 273 12.57 7.08 -1.92
CA ALA A 273 12.73 5.65 -1.71
C ALA A 273 12.89 5.22 -0.24
N SER A 274 13.03 6.17 0.69
CA SER A 274 12.91 5.87 2.13
C SER A 274 11.46 5.57 2.55
N TYR A 275 10.48 5.98 1.73
CA TYR A 275 9.10 5.56 1.89
C TYR A 275 8.99 4.06 1.62
N GLY A 276 8.37 3.32 2.54
CA GLY A 276 8.27 1.87 2.44
C GLY A 276 9.62 1.15 2.40
N ASN A 277 10.70 1.79 2.90
CA ASN A 277 12.05 1.23 2.94
C ASN A 277 12.57 0.68 1.60
N PHE A 278 12.07 1.18 0.46
CA PHE A 278 12.51 0.74 -0.87
C PHE A 278 14.00 0.94 -1.12
N ASN A 279 14.61 1.92 -0.44
CA ASN A 279 16.07 2.13 -0.49
C ASN A 279 16.86 0.97 0.09
N HIS A 280 16.41 0.34 1.18
CA HIS A 280 17.04 -0.84 1.78
C HIS A 280 16.62 -2.10 1.05
N PHE A 281 15.32 -2.29 0.89
CA PHE A 281 14.75 -3.46 0.24
C PHE A 281 15.23 -3.60 -1.21
N GLY A 282 15.18 -2.54 -2.01
CA GLY A 282 15.62 -2.58 -3.41
C GLY A 282 17.09 -2.98 -3.55
N LYS A 283 17.97 -2.42 -2.72
CA LYS A 283 19.40 -2.82 -2.71
C LYS A 283 19.58 -4.28 -2.32
N ALA A 284 18.87 -4.74 -1.28
CA ALA A 284 18.89 -6.14 -0.87
C ALA A 284 18.38 -7.07 -1.97
N GLN A 285 17.37 -6.64 -2.76
CA GLN A 285 16.86 -7.41 -3.89
C GLN A 285 17.76 -7.36 -5.13
N GLY A 286 18.93 -6.73 -5.05
CA GLY A 286 19.98 -6.80 -6.08
C GLY A 286 20.13 -5.57 -6.96
N PHE A 287 19.41 -4.47 -6.70
CA PHE A 287 19.68 -3.22 -7.41
C PHE A 287 21.01 -2.61 -6.97
N ASP A 288 21.86 -2.26 -7.93
CA ASP A 288 23.12 -1.57 -7.68
C ASP A 288 22.87 -0.15 -7.18
N ARG A 289 21.83 0.49 -7.73
CA ARG A 289 21.42 1.83 -7.37
C ARG A 289 19.91 1.89 -7.14
N VAL A 290 19.52 2.62 -6.10
CA VAL A 290 18.12 3.00 -5.84
C VAL A 290 18.09 4.52 -5.71
N GLU A 291 17.48 5.16 -6.69
CA GLU A 291 17.49 6.60 -6.87
C GLU A 291 16.11 7.21 -6.57
N SER A 292 16.09 8.20 -5.68
CA SER A 292 14.90 8.98 -5.33
C SER A 292 14.85 10.25 -6.15
N ALA A 293 13.78 10.50 -6.89
CA ALA A 293 13.61 11.72 -7.67
C ALA A 293 13.73 12.98 -6.80
N SER A 294 13.25 12.93 -5.57
CA SER A 294 13.41 14.02 -4.60
C SER A 294 14.86 14.40 -4.29
N VAL A 295 15.82 13.53 -4.64
CA VAL A 295 17.25 13.76 -4.45
C VAL A 295 17.91 14.20 -5.74
N PHE A 296 17.78 13.41 -6.82
CA PHE A 296 18.54 13.65 -8.05
C PHE A 296 17.92 14.70 -8.99
N CYS A 297 16.62 15.00 -8.87
CA CYS A 297 15.99 16.11 -9.61
C CYS A 297 16.19 17.47 -8.91
N GLY A 298 16.75 17.47 -7.69
CA GLY A 298 16.99 18.66 -6.89
C GLY A 298 15.81 19.08 -6.00
N PRO A 299 16.08 19.93 -5.00
CA PRO A 299 15.08 20.30 -3.99
C PRO A 299 13.91 21.14 -4.57
N ASP A 300 14.20 21.91 -5.61
CA ASP A 300 13.25 22.84 -6.23
C ASP A 300 12.47 22.22 -7.41
N ALA A 301 12.67 20.91 -7.68
CA ALA A 301 11.93 20.22 -8.72
C ALA A 301 10.43 20.29 -8.46
N PRO A 302 9.61 20.63 -9.45
CA PRO A 302 8.16 20.67 -9.30
C PRO A 302 7.64 19.26 -8.97
N LYS A 303 6.78 19.18 -7.96
CA LYS A 303 6.39 17.90 -7.38
C LYS A 303 4.98 17.92 -6.80
N THR A 304 4.37 16.75 -6.77
CA THR A 304 3.19 16.48 -5.97
C THR A 304 3.59 16.13 -4.53
N TRP A 305 2.63 15.86 -3.68
CA TRP A 305 2.90 15.37 -2.32
C TRP A 305 3.58 13.98 -2.30
N VAL A 306 3.46 13.19 -3.37
CA VAL A 306 4.07 11.85 -3.48
C VAL A 306 5.47 11.92 -4.06
N GLY A 307 5.68 12.73 -5.10
CA GLY A 307 6.96 12.77 -5.79
C GLY A 307 7.04 13.85 -6.87
N VAL A 308 8.18 13.88 -7.55
CA VAL A 308 8.46 14.79 -8.66
C VAL A 308 7.55 14.46 -9.83
N TYR A 309 7.09 15.48 -10.57
CA TYR A 309 6.28 15.28 -11.77
C TYR A 309 6.99 14.38 -12.78
N ASP A 310 6.26 13.43 -13.35
CA ASP A 310 6.81 12.38 -14.21
C ASP A 310 7.59 12.91 -15.40
N HIS A 311 7.16 14.02 -16.01
CA HIS A 311 7.90 14.62 -17.14
C HIS A 311 9.28 15.12 -16.71
N VAL A 312 9.41 15.76 -15.55
CA VAL A 312 10.71 16.21 -14.99
C VAL A 312 11.55 15.01 -14.57
N PHE A 313 10.93 14.04 -13.92
CA PHE A 313 11.57 12.80 -13.47
C PHE A 313 12.16 12.01 -14.64
N LEU A 314 11.36 11.78 -15.70
CA LEU A 314 11.80 11.01 -16.87
C LEU A 314 12.84 11.78 -17.72
N GLU A 315 12.75 13.10 -17.80
CA GLU A 315 13.78 13.92 -18.45
C GLU A 315 15.12 13.79 -17.75
N ASN A 316 15.15 13.90 -16.41
CA ASN A 316 16.37 13.72 -15.64
C ASN A 316 16.95 12.29 -15.75
N ILE A 317 16.10 11.25 -15.76
CA ILE A 317 16.55 9.88 -16.03
C ILE A 317 17.20 9.80 -17.42
N THR A 318 16.55 10.36 -18.45
CA THR A 318 17.05 10.33 -19.82
C THR A 318 18.45 10.95 -19.93
N GLU A 319 18.68 12.07 -19.25
CA GLU A 319 20.02 12.68 -19.22
C GLU A 319 21.06 11.79 -18.54
N GLN A 320 20.70 11.14 -17.44
CA GLN A 320 21.63 10.25 -16.73
C GLN A 320 21.95 8.98 -17.56
N ILE A 321 20.98 8.45 -18.27
CA ILE A 321 21.17 7.24 -19.11
C ILE A 321 22.16 7.47 -20.24
N LYS A 322 22.20 8.69 -20.81
CA LYS A 322 23.16 9.04 -21.89
C LYS A 322 24.61 8.85 -21.52
N GLY A 323 24.93 8.84 -20.22
CA GLY A 323 26.26 8.63 -19.69
C GLY A 323 26.59 7.18 -19.34
N LEU A 324 25.67 6.24 -19.57
CA LEU A 324 25.87 4.84 -19.22
C LEU A 324 26.45 4.08 -20.43
N ASP A 325 27.60 3.44 -20.23
CA ASP A 325 28.32 2.67 -21.24
C ASP A 325 28.16 1.14 -21.07
N HIS A 326 27.56 0.71 -19.97
CA HIS A 326 27.28 -0.70 -19.69
C HIS A 326 25.82 -1.06 -19.94
N PRO A 327 25.52 -2.30 -20.35
CA PRO A 327 24.15 -2.78 -20.43
C PRO A 327 23.43 -2.62 -19.11
N THR A 328 22.29 -1.92 -19.11
CA THR A 328 21.61 -1.52 -17.87
C THR A 328 20.13 -1.87 -17.90
N PHE A 329 19.65 -2.45 -16.81
CA PHE A 329 18.24 -2.66 -16.51
C PHE A 329 17.72 -1.52 -15.63
N HIS A 330 16.68 -0.85 -16.10
CA HIS A 330 16.04 0.26 -15.42
C HIS A 330 14.65 -0.16 -14.95
N PHE A 331 14.43 -0.17 -13.64
CA PHE A 331 13.11 -0.26 -13.05
C PHE A 331 12.66 1.16 -12.70
N ILE A 332 11.63 1.65 -13.37
CA ILE A 332 11.16 3.05 -13.24
C ILE A 332 9.75 3.02 -12.67
N TYR A 333 9.54 3.69 -11.53
CA TYR A 333 8.24 3.81 -10.90
C TYR A 333 7.83 5.28 -10.82
N THR A 334 6.78 5.65 -11.56
CA THR A 334 6.28 7.02 -11.65
C THR A 334 5.30 7.37 -10.54
N THR A 335 4.93 8.65 -10.37
CA THR A 335 4.10 9.08 -9.24
C THR A 335 3.05 10.15 -9.57
N SER A 336 3.09 10.79 -10.74
CA SER A 336 2.21 11.95 -11.04
C SER A 336 0.72 11.62 -11.02
N ASN A 337 0.33 10.41 -11.39
CA ASN A 337 -1.06 10.00 -11.44
C ASN A 337 -1.62 9.53 -10.07
N HIS A 338 -0.88 9.75 -9.00
CA HIS A 338 -1.38 9.45 -7.66
C HIS A 338 -2.42 10.49 -7.22
N GLY A 339 -3.57 10.02 -6.68
CA GLY A 339 -4.57 10.92 -6.11
C GLY A 339 -3.99 11.84 -5.05
N PRO A 340 -4.54 13.04 -4.87
CA PRO A 340 -5.83 13.57 -5.35
C PRO A 340 -5.83 14.22 -6.74
N TYR A 341 -4.87 13.92 -7.62
CA TYR A 341 -4.79 14.40 -9.01
C TYR A 341 -4.70 15.93 -9.16
N LYS A 342 -4.16 16.61 -8.17
CA LYS A 342 -3.89 18.05 -8.23
C LYS A 342 -2.52 18.25 -8.88
N MET A 343 -2.51 18.83 -10.06
CA MET A 343 -1.31 19.38 -10.71
C MET A 343 -1.39 20.90 -10.65
N GLU A 344 -0.32 21.55 -10.22
CA GLU A 344 -0.18 23.00 -10.28
C GLU A 344 0.25 23.47 -11.67
#